data_67ffc7e228fdf4d7379c119e8ac8d7e9
#
_entry.id   67ffc7e228fdf4d7379c119e8ac8d7e9
#
_cell.length_a   1.000
_cell.length_b   1.000
_cell.length_c   1.000
_cell.angle_alpha   90.00
_cell.angle_beta   90.00
_cell.angle_gamma   90.00
#
_symmetry.space_group_name_H-M   'P 1'
#
loop_
_entity.id
_entity.type
_entity.pdbx_description
1 polymer ?
#
loop_
_entity_poly.entity_id
_entity_poly.type
_entity_poly.pdbx_seq_one_letter_code
_entity_poly.pdbx_strand_id
1 'polypeptide(L)'
;FVSKTSVAETMVDKALVKYDNKMADDAQMYKMMSEAFTKDQENFTNPKALYIYFSSLVDEHKAGRKDLQEVFDVYDAVTEKIELENEKITGKISKLLPKEEAGTLTSKEKSHLRSYNSYSENYGKIAGSIDSKLGPLADCSNLIPLYEKSFEEKKGDVVWVKRAVGLMFNKECTDDPMFQKLFEAQLRLDPSADAYVYGGTLKMKNGDTSGALADFDKALSLETNKEKKSKIAYKVAVINKRKGSKSTSRSYAQKAIDANQSNGRAYLLIANLYATSANDCGSTTFEKRAMYWKAADMARQAGRVDPSLSGSSSQAVNSYLAKAPSKEMIFSSGMAGKTVSFSCWVGGSVKVPSL
;
A
#
# COMPACT_ATOMS: atom_id res chain seq x y z
N PHE A 1 -21.14 19.33 -33.73
CA PHE A 1 -21.12 17.92 -33.31
C PHE A 1 -21.78 17.85 -31.94
N VAL A 2 -23.09 17.54 -31.90
CA VAL A 2 -23.77 17.19 -30.65
C VAL A 2 -23.27 15.81 -30.29
N SER A 3 -22.43 15.70 -29.24
CA SER A 3 -22.06 14.42 -28.64
C SER A 3 -23.35 13.74 -28.21
N LYS A 4 -23.69 12.57 -28.78
CA LYS A 4 -24.81 11.76 -28.30
C LYS A 4 -24.48 11.38 -26.85
N THR A 5 -25.20 11.98 -25.90
CA THR A 5 -25.14 11.59 -24.49
C THR A 5 -25.60 10.13 -24.38
N SER A 6 -24.86 9.29 -23.66
CA SER A 6 -25.21 7.88 -23.49
C SER A 6 -26.52 7.72 -22.68
N VAL A 7 -27.10 6.54 -22.76
CA VAL A 7 -28.30 6.22 -21.96
C VAL A 7 -28.00 6.32 -20.47
N ALA A 8 -26.88 5.77 -20.05
CA ALA A 8 -26.46 5.84 -18.64
C ALA A 8 -26.24 7.29 -18.20
N GLU A 9 -25.48 8.10 -18.94
CA GLU A 9 -25.24 9.50 -18.59
C GLU A 9 -26.56 10.28 -18.41
N THR A 10 -27.51 10.14 -19.32
CA THR A 10 -28.80 10.80 -19.21
C THR A 10 -29.59 10.35 -17.97
N MET A 11 -29.60 9.05 -17.67
CA MET A 11 -30.27 8.50 -16.49
C MET A 11 -29.58 8.90 -15.18
N VAL A 12 -28.29 8.88 -15.17
CA VAL A 12 -27.45 9.29 -14.02
C VAL A 12 -27.66 10.76 -13.72
N ASP A 13 -27.63 11.66 -14.72
CA ASP A 13 -27.84 13.09 -14.52
C ASP A 13 -29.20 13.37 -13.88
N LYS A 14 -30.26 12.72 -14.38
CA LYS A 14 -31.60 12.83 -13.78
C LYS A 14 -31.64 12.33 -12.33
N ALA A 15 -30.99 11.24 -12.05
CA ALA A 15 -30.92 10.67 -10.70
C ALA A 15 -30.11 11.58 -9.75
N LEU A 16 -28.99 12.13 -10.21
CA LEU A 16 -28.16 13.05 -9.42
C LEU A 16 -28.91 14.35 -9.08
N VAL A 17 -29.67 14.91 -10.02
CA VAL A 17 -30.52 16.08 -9.73
C VAL A 17 -31.54 15.77 -8.61
N LYS A 18 -32.18 14.59 -8.62
CA LYS A 18 -33.09 14.20 -7.56
C LYS A 18 -32.38 13.99 -6.23
N TYR A 19 -31.21 13.37 -6.24
CA TYR A 19 -30.40 13.14 -5.07
C TYR A 19 -29.97 14.46 -4.41
N ASP A 20 -29.41 15.38 -5.20
CA ASP A 20 -28.89 16.66 -4.72
C ASP A 20 -29.98 17.57 -4.16
N ASN A 21 -31.20 17.46 -4.68
CA ASN A 21 -32.37 18.20 -4.21
C ASN A 21 -33.20 17.43 -3.16
N LYS A 22 -32.73 16.25 -2.69
CA LYS A 22 -33.45 15.39 -1.73
C LYS A 22 -34.87 15.02 -2.17
N MET A 23 -35.05 14.78 -3.47
CA MET A 23 -36.34 14.49 -4.08
C MET A 23 -36.61 12.99 -4.25
N ALA A 24 -35.73 12.14 -3.74
CA ALA A 24 -35.86 10.69 -3.79
C ALA A 24 -35.25 10.08 -2.52
N ASP A 25 -35.88 9.03 -2.03
CA ASP A 25 -35.38 8.20 -0.92
C ASP A 25 -34.37 7.14 -1.45
N ASP A 26 -33.79 6.35 -0.51
CA ASP A 26 -32.78 5.34 -0.85
C ASP A 26 -33.34 4.25 -1.79
N ALA A 27 -34.59 3.83 -1.60
CA ALA A 27 -35.24 2.84 -2.46
C ALA A 27 -35.38 3.34 -3.91
N GLN A 28 -35.80 4.59 -4.06
CA GLN A 28 -35.94 5.24 -5.35
C GLN A 28 -34.59 5.48 -6.00
N MET A 29 -33.56 5.90 -5.22
CA MET A 29 -32.20 6.10 -5.71
C MET A 29 -31.59 4.78 -6.15
N TYR A 30 -31.69 3.72 -5.33
CA TYR A 30 -31.23 2.39 -5.72
C TYR A 30 -31.86 1.93 -7.03
N LYS A 31 -33.17 2.05 -7.17
CA LYS A 31 -33.89 1.67 -8.40
C LYS A 31 -33.39 2.44 -9.62
N MET A 32 -33.27 3.76 -9.52
CA MET A 32 -32.81 4.60 -10.63
C MET A 32 -31.38 4.29 -11.05
N MET A 33 -30.49 4.12 -10.09
CA MET A 33 -29.07 3.82 -10.36
C MET A 33 -28.89 2.40 -10.88
N SER A 34 -29.61 1.42 -10.34
CA SER A 34 -29.61 0.03 -10.79
C SER A 34 -30.10 -0.07 -12.25
N GLU A 35 -31.19 0.60 -12.59
CA GLU A 35 -31.69 0.64 -13.97
C GLU A 35 -30.67 1.26 -14.92
N ALA A 36 -30.03 2.37 -14.54
CA ALA A 36 -29.03 3.03 -15.37
C ALA A 36 -27.79 2.14 -15.56
N PHE A 37 -27.31 1.50 -14.50
CA PHE A 37 -26.18 0.60 -14.52
C PHE A 37 -26.44 -0.64 -15.39
N THR A 38 -27.61 -1.25 -15.25
CA THR A 38 -27.99 -2.45 -16.03
C THR A 38 -28.17 -2.14 -17.52
N LYS A 39 -28.72 -0.96 -17.87
CA LYS A 39 -28.97 -0.61 -19.26
C LYS A 39 -27.72 -0.22 -20.05
N ASP A 40 -26.74 0.38 -19.40
CA ASP A 40 -25.54 0.89 -20.06
C ASP A 40 -24.37 0.99 -19.09
N GLN A 41 -23.92 -0.18 -18.62
CA GLN A 41 -22.81 -0.29 -17.66
C GLN A 41 -21.51 0.32 -18.20
N GLU A 42 -21.28 0.24 -19.51
CA GLU A 42 -20.07 0.76 -20.14
C GLU A 42 -19.94 2.27 -19.91
N ASN A 43 -21.00 3.02 -20.03
CA ASN A 43 -21.03 4.47 -19.89
C ASN A 43 -21.45 4.95 -18.48
N PHE A 44 -21.67 4.05 -17.54
CA PHE A 44 -21.91 4.41 -16.14
C PHE A 44 -20.58 4.72 -15.43
N THR A 45 -20.00 5.87 -15.73
CA THR A 45 -18.62 6.22 -15.33
C THR A 45 -18.56 7.30 -14.24
N ASN A 46 -19.68 7.88 -13.82
CA ASN A 46 -19.68 8.96 -12.82
C ASN A 46 -19.34 8.40 -11.41
N PRO A 47 -18.23 8.84 -10.77
CA PRO A 47 -17.82 8.32 -9.47
C PRO A 47 -18.87 8.49 -8.36
N LYS A 48 -19.54 9.66 -8.32
CA LYS A 48 -20.60 9.94 -7.34
C LYS A 48 -21.81 9.02 -7.54
N ALA A 49 -22.19 8.74 -8.80
CA ALA A 49 -23.29 7.82 -9.10
C ALA A 49 -22.97 6.38 -8.67
N LEU A 50 -21.73 5.91 -8.87
CA LEU A 50 -21.29 4.60 -8.40
C LEU A 50 -21.38 4.48 -6.87
N TYR A 51 -20.98 5.51 -6.15
CA TYR A 51 -21.14 5.56 -4.69
C TYR A 51 -22.63 5.54 -4.27
N ILE A 52 -23.46 6.38 -4.88
CA ILE A 52 -24.91 6.46 -4.56
C ILE A 52 -25.57 5.11 -4.84
N TYR A 53 -25.26 4.47 -5.97
CA TYR A 53 -25.80 3.15 -6.31
C TYR A 53 -25.53 2.13 -5.18
N PHE A 54 -24.27 2.03 -4.76
CA PHE A 54 -23.89 1.10 -3.70
C PHE A 54 -24.44 1.52 -2.33
N SER A 55 -24.33 2.81 -1.98
CA SER A 55 -24.74 3.31 -0.67
C SER A 55 -26.23 3.12 -0.43
N SER A 56 -27.09 3.46 -1.43
CA SER A 56 -28.54 3.28 -1.29
C SER A 56 -28.94 1.80 -1.17
N LEU A 57 -28.22 0.88 -1.83
CA LEU A 57 -28.44 -0.56 -1.63
C LEU A 57 -28.10 -1.01 -0.21
N VAL A 58 -26.98 -0.54 0.32
CA VAL A 58 -26.58 -0.86 1.73
C VAL A 58 -27.64 -0.35 2.71
N ASP A 59 -28.22 0.82 2.48
CA ASP A 59 -29.26 1.38 3.35
C ASP A 59 -30.59 0.62 3.19
N GLU A 60 -30.93 0.15 1.98
CA GLU A 60 -32.04 -0.78 1.72
C GLU A 60 -31.85 -2.14 2.43
N HIS A 61 -30.62 -2.67 2.43
CA HIS A 61 -30.30 -3.89 3.16
C HIS A 61 -30.46 -3.71 4.67
N LYS A 62 -29.94 -2.62 5.23
CA LYS A 62 -30.10 -2.30 6.66
C LYS A 62 -31.55 -2.14 7.08
N ALA A 63 -32.40 -1.72 6.17
CA ALA A 63 -33.85 -1.63 6.36
C ALA A 63 -34.59 -2.98 6.18
N GLY A 64 -33.85 -4.07 5.91
CA GLY A 64 -34.41 -5.41 5.73
C GLY A 64 -35.10 -5.66 4.39
N ARG A 65 -34.93 -4.78 3.41
CA ARG A 65 -35.60 -4.87 2.08
C ARG A 65 -34.76 -5.52 1.00
N LYS A 66 -33.46 -5.67 1.24
CA LYS A 66 -32.50 -6.28 0.30
C LYS A 66 -31.63 -7.31 1.02
N ASP A 67 -31.23 -8.37 0.32
CA ASP A 67 -30.35 -9.37 0.93
C ASP A 67 -28.87 -8.99 0.87
N LEU A 68 -28.06 -9.66 1.68
CA LEU A 68 -26.63 -9.39 1.79
C LEU A 68 -25.88 -9.82 0.51
N GLN A 69 -26.34 -10.87 -0.19
CA GLN A 69 -25.73 -11.32 -1.42
C GLN A 69 -25.78 -10.23 -2.50
N GLU A 70 -26.95 -9.56 -2.63
CA GLU A 70 -27.13 -8.45 -3.58
C GLU A 70 -26.18 -7.28 -3.27
N VAL A 71 -25.93 -6.99 -1.98
CA VAL A 71 -24.96 -5.96 -1.56
C VAL A 71 -23.55 -6.30 -2.05
N PHE A 72 -23.11 -7.55 -1.89
CA PHE A 72 -21.78 -7.97 -2.33
C PHE A 72 -21.67 -8.08 -3.86
N ASP A 73 -22.71 -8.52 -4.56
CA ASP A 73 -22.71 -8.56 -6.01
C ASP A 73 -22.60 -7.15 -6.63
N VAL A 74 -23.31 -6.17 -6.06
CA VAL A 74 -23.19 -4.77 -6.48
C VAL A 74 -21.86 -4.16 -6.06
N TYR A 75 -21.33 -4.50 -4.88
CA TYR A 75 -19.99 -4.11 -4.46
C TYR A 75 -18.96 -4.56 -5.49
N ASP A 76 -18.97 -5.82 -5.89
CA ASP A 76 -18.05 -6.35 -6.89
C ASP A 76 -18.19 -5.61 -8.23
N ALA A 77 -19.41 -5.43 -8.72
CA ALA A 77 -19.66 -4.76 -9.99
C ALA A 77 -19.21 -3.29 -9.99
N VAL A 78 -19.48 -2.56 -8.91
CA VAL A 78 -19.12 -1.14 -8.79
C VAL A 78 -17.61 -0.95 -8.60
N THR A 79 -16.96 -1.78 -7.79
CA THR A 79 -15.51 -1.71 -7.58
C THR A 79 -14.75 -2.10 -8.83
N GLU A 80 -15.19 -3.13 -9.57
CA GLU A 80 -14.63 -3.47 -10.87
C GLU A 80 -14.74 -2.32 -11.87
N LYS A 81 -15.90 -1.66 -11.91
CA LYS A 81 -16.10 -0.50 -12.77
C LYS A 81 -15.16 0.65 -12.40
N ILE A 82 -14.98 0.93 -11.11
CA ILE A 82 -14.03 1.95 -10.63
C ILE A 82 -12.59 1.62 -11.04
N GLU A 83 -12.17 0.36 -10.85
CA GLU A 83 -10.83 -0.10 -11.24
C GLU A 83 -10.58 0.08 -12.73
N LEU A 84 -11.54 -0.37 -13.58
CA LEU A 84 -11.46 -0.26 -15.03
C LEU A 84 -11.35 1.20 -15.50
N GLU A 85 -12.18 2.08 -14.96
CA GLU A 85 -12.15 3.51 -15.34
C GLU A 85 -10.86 4.19 -14.84
N ASN A 86 -10.41 3.85 -13.63
CA ASN A 86 -9.15 4.38 -13.12
C ASN A 86 -7.93 3.87 -13.92
N GLU A 87 -7.94 2.63 -14.39
CA GLU A 87 -6.91 2.09 -15.27
C GLU A 87 -6.85 2.84 -16.60
N LYS A 88 -8.02 3.11 -17.23
CA LYS A 88 -8.09 3.95 -18.44
C LYS A 88 -7.49 5.34 -18.22
N ILE A 89 -7.76 5.95 -17.07
CA ILE A 89 -7.26 7.28 -16.71
C ILE A 89 -5.76 7.26 -16.44
N THR A 90 -5.27 6.31 -15.64
CA THR A 90 -3.83 6.17 -15.34
C THR A 90 -3.02 5.86 -16.60
N GLY A 91 -3.58 5.09 -17.53
CA GLY A 91 -2.98 4.88 -18.86
C GLY A 91 -2.85 6.18 -19.68
N LYS A 92 -3.80 7.12 -19.55
CA LYS A 92 -3.69 8.45 -20.17
C LYS A 92 -2.65 9.33 -19.47
N ILE A 93 -2.60 9.29 -18.13
CA ILE A 93 -1.60 9.98 -17.32
C ILE A 93 -0.19 9.51 -17.72
N SER A 94 0.06 8.20 -17.74
CA SER A 94 1.36 7.60 -18.06
C SER A 94 1.91 8.04 -19.43
N LYS A 95 1.05 8.30 -20.41
CA LYS A 95 1.46 8.83 -21.72
C LYS A 95 1.94 10.29 -21.68
N LEU A 96 1.51 11.05 -20.66
CA LEU A 96 1.86 12.46 -20.52
C LEU A 96 3.06 12.71 -19.59
N LEU A 97 3.35 11.77 -18.66
CA LEU A 97 4.44 11.91 -17.69
C LEU A 97 5.82 12.19 -18.33
N PRO A 98 6.26 11.47 -19.41
CA PRO A 98 7.55 11.76 -20.02
C PRO A 98 7.65 13.18 -20.59
N LYS A 99 6.53 13.72 -21.10
CA LYS A 99 6.48 15.12 -21.59
C LYS A 99 6.46 16.12 -20.45
N GLU A 100 5.85 15.77 -19.32
CA GLU A 100 5.88 16.59 -18.08
C GLU A 100 7.30 16.69 -17.56
N GLU A 101 8.00 15.57 -17.41
CA GLU A 101 9.41 15.51 -16.98
C GLU A 101 10.34 16.29 -17.90
N ALA A 102 10.10 16.23 -19.21
CA ALA A 102 10.85 16.99 -20.20
C ALA A 102 10.45 18.48 -20.30
N GLY A 103 9.42 18.93 -19.59
CA GLY A 103 8.89 20.30 -19.67
C GLY A 103 8.23 20.65 -21.01
N THR A 104 7.86 19.65 -21.82
CA THR A 104 7.37 19.82 -23.21
C THR A 104 5.86 19.72 -23.36
N LEU A 105 5.09 19.65 -22.26
CA LEU A 105 3.63 19.64 -22.29
C LEU A 105 3.07 20.92 -22.89
N THR A 106 2.17 20.78 -23.86
CA THR A 106 1.34 21.88 -24.35
C THR A 106 0.34 22.34 -23.27
N SER A 107 -0.24 23.53 -23.41
CA SER A 107 -1.27 24.05 -22.49
C SER A 107 -2.49 23.12 -22.40
N LYS A 108 -2.89 22.51 -23.52
CA LYS A 108 -3.98 21.53 -23.59
C LYS A 108 -3.62 20.23 -22.84
N GLU A 109 -2.41 19.72 -23.01
CA GLU A 109 -1.93 18.51 -22.32
C GLU A 109 -1.81 18.74 -20.81
N LYS A 110 -1.34 19.93 -20.37
CA LYS A 110 -1.34 20.32 -18.96
C LYS A 110 -2.76 20.33 -18.36
N SER A 111 -3.74 20.87 -19.09
CA SER A 111 -5.13 20.86 -18.66
C SER A 111 -5.67 19.43 -18.55
N HIS A 112 -5.42 18.59 -19.55
CA HIS A 112 -5.82 17.18 -19.54
C HIS A 112 -5.18 16.42 -18.37
N LEU A 113 -3.89 16.61 -18.13
CA LEU A 113 -3.18 15.92 -17.02
C LEU A 113 -3.78 16.30 -15.66
N ARG A 114 -4.09 17.59 -15.43
CA ARG A 114 -4.78 18.01 -14.20
C ARG A 114 -6.15 17.36 -14.07
N SER A 115 -6.94 17.31 -15.13
CA SER A 115 -8.25 16.67 -15.12
C SER A 115 -8.13 15.16 -14.83
N TYR A 116 -7.20 14.48 -15.48
CA TYR A 116 -6.98 13.03 -15.24
C TYR A 116 -6.55 12.74 -13.82
N ASN A 117 -5.63 13.54 -13.26
CA ASN A 117 -5.22 13.41 -11.86
C ASN A 117 -6.41 13.62 -10.92
N SER A 118 -7.24 14.64 -11.15
CA SER A 118 -8.45 14.90 -10.36
C SER A 118 -9.46 13.75 -10.45
N TYR A 119 -9.67 13.18 -11.63
CA TYR A 119 -10.57 12.04 -11.81
C TYR A 119 -10.02 10.80 -11.09
N SER A 120 -8.72 10.48 -11.23
CA SER A 120 -8.10 9.36 -10.54
C SER A 120 -8.19 9.50 -9.02
N GLU A 121 -7.95 10.70 -8.50
CA GLU A 121 -8.12 11.00 -7.07
C GLU A 121 -9.58 10.81 -6.61
N ASN A 122 -10.55 11.27 -7.40
CA ASN A 122 -11.97 11.10 -7.08
C ASN A 122 -12.38 9.63 -7.07
N TYR A 123 -11.94 8.83 -8.04
CA TYR A 123 -12.20 7.38 -8.02
C TYR A 123 -11.59 6.72 -6.78
N GLY A 124 -10.37 7.09 -6.38
CA GLY A 124 -9.74 6.59 -5.15
C GLY A 124 -10.53 6.95 -3.89
N LYS A 125 -11.03 8.19 -3.78
CA LYS A 125 -11.86 8.63 -2.65
C LYS A 125 -13.20 7.87 -2.60
N ILE A 126 -13.82 7.66 -3.75
CA ILE A 126 -15.09 6.94 -3.84
C ILE A 126 -14.90 5.44 -3.52
N ALA A 127 -13.84 4.80 -4.01
CA ALA A 127 -13.50 3.43 -3.64
C ALA A 127 -13.36 3.28 -2.11
N GLY A 128 -12.59 4.17 -1.47
CA GLY A 128 -12.45 4.17 -0.01
C GLY A 128 -13.77 4.42 0.74
N SER A 129 -14.68 5.22 0.18
CA SER A 129 -16.00 5.46 0.76
C SER A 129 -16.91 4.23 0.65
N ILE A 130 -16.85 3.51 -0.47
CA ILE A 130 -17.55 2.25 -0.71
C ILE A 130 -17.05 1.18 0.26
N ASP A 131 -15.72 1.02 0.38
CA ASP A 131 -15.11 0.10 1.34
C ASP A 131 -15.51 0.39 2.79
N SER A 132 -15.55 1.66 3.15
CA SER A 132 -15.99 2.10 4.49
C SER A 132 -17.46 1.80 4.73
N LYS A 133 -18.31 1.95 3.71
CA LYS A 133 -19.75 1.65 3.80
C LYS A 133 -20.02 0.15 3.89
N LEU A 134 -19.23 -0.68 3.18
CA LEU A 134 -19.29 -2.14 3.28
C LEU A 134 -18.74 -2.65 4.62
N GLY A 135 -17.74 -1.95 5.17
CA GLY A 135 -16.94 -2.41 6.31
C GLY A 135 -17.70 -3.09 7.46
N PRO A 136 -18.85 -2.55 7.92
CA PRO A 136 -19.67 -3.17 8.98
C PRO A 136 -20.35 -4.49 8.56
N LEU A 137 -20.50 -4.76 7.27
CA LEU A 137 -21.15 -5.96 6.73
C LEU A 137 -20.12 -7.04 6.34
N ALA A 138 -18.86 -6.65 6.16
CA ALA A 138 -17.78 -7.52 5.69
C ALA A 138 -17.00 -8.10 6.87
N ASP A 139 -17.64 -8.82 7.76
CA ASP A 139 -17.00 -9.65 8.78
C ASP A 139 -16.91 -11.12 8.36
N CYS A 140 -16.16 -11.92 9.10
CA CYS A 140 -15.96 -13.32 8.75
C CYS A 140 -17.26 -14.13 8.78
N SER A 141 -18.20 -13.79 9.67
CA SER A 141 -19.49 -14.49 9.77
C SER A 141 -20.38 -14.29 8.56
N ASN A 142 -20.22 -13.16 7.86
CA ASN A 142 -20.92 -12.84 6.62
C ASN A 142 -20.14 -13.29 5.38
N LEU A 143 -18.81 -13.08 5.35
CA LEU A 143 -17.98 -13.36 4.18
C LEU A 143 -17.84 -14.85 3.90
N ILE A 144 -17.65 -15.69 4.93
CA ILE A 144 -17.41 -17.12 4.77
C ILE A 144 -18.58 -17.80 4.06
N PRO A 145 -19.82 -17.76 4.56
CA PRO A 145 -20.94 -18.44 3.90
C PRO A 145 -21.26 -17.84 2.52
N LEU A 146 -21.03 -16.53 2.32
CA LEU A 146 -21.20 -15.89 1.01
C LEU A 146 -20.24 -16.48 -0.03
N TYR A 147 -18.95 -16.59 0.33
CA TYR A 147 -17.94 -17.13 -0.59
C TYR A 147 -18.08 -18.64 -0.77
N GLU A 148 -18.45 -19.39 0.26
CA GLU A 148 -18.77 -20.83 0.13
C GLU A 148 -19.86 -21.08 -0.91
N LYS A 149 -20.92 -20.28 -0.87
CA LYS A 149 -22.06 -20.38 -1.81
C LYS A 149 -21.65 -20.07 -3.25
N SER A 150 -20.77 -19.07 -3.45
CA SER A 150 -20.42 -18.54 -4.78
C SER A 150 -19.16 -19.17 -5.37
N PHE A 151 -18.36 -19.91 -4.58
CA PHE A 151 -17.01 -20.36 -4.96
C PHE A 151 -17.01 -21.24 -6.21
N GLU A 152 -17.84 -22.28 -6.25
CA GLU A 152 -17.83 -23.23 -7.37
C GLU A 152 -18.17 -22.57 -8.71
N GLU A 153 -19.04 -21.58 -8.71
CA GLU A 153 -19.43 -20.83 -9.90
C GLU A 153 -18.35 -19.82 -10.30
N LYS A 154 -17.74 -19.12 -9.31
CA LYS A 154 -16.88 -17.95 -9.54
C LYS A 154 -15.37 -18.24 -9.39
N LYS A 155 -14.95 -19.46 -9.01
CA LYS A 155 -13.53 -19.81 -8.78
C LYS A 155 -12.60 -19.67 -10.00
N GLY A 156 -13.16 -19.51 -11.20
CA GLY A 156 -12.43 -19.25 -12.45
C GLY A 156 -12.34 -17.77 -12.81
N ASP A 157 -13.06 -16.91 -12.10
CA ASP A 157 -13.03 -15.45 -12.30
C ASP A 157 -11.88 -14.82 -11.51
N VAL A 158 -10.85 -14.37 -12.23
CA VAL A 158 -9.64 -13.76 -11.64
C VAL A 158 -9.97 -12.55 -10.78
N VAL A 159 -10.88 -11.69 -11.23
CA VAL A 159 -11.22 -10.44 -10.56
C VAL A 159 -11.95 -10.72 -9.26
N TRP A 160 -12.95 -11.59 -9.32
CA TRP A 160 -13.72 -12.01 -8.14
C TRP A 160 -12.82 -12.71 -7.10
N VAL A 161 -12.00 -13.67 -7.52
CA VAL A 161 -11.09 -14.39 -6.61
C VAL A 161 -10.11 -13.44 -5.92
N LYS A 162 -9.51 -12.50 -6.66
CA LYS A 162 -8.59 -11.50 -6.08
C LYS A 162 -9.27 -10.64 -5.03
N ARG A 163 -10.50 -10.17 -5.28
CA ARG A 163 -11.26 -9.37 -4.31
C ARG A 163 -11.63 -10.19 -3.09
N ALA A 164 -12.12 -11.42 -3.28
CA ALA A 164 -12.50 -12.30 -2.18
C ALA A 164 -11.30 -12.58 -1.26
N VAL A 165 -10.15 -12.93 -1.83
CA VAL A 165 -8.91 -13.11 -1.05
C VAL A 165 -8.49 -11.84 -0.33
N GLY A 166 -8.48 -10.71 -1.04
CA GLY A 166 -8.10 -9.42 -0.47
C GLY A 166 -9.02 -9.00 0.69
N LEU A 167 -10.33 -9.17 0.53
CA LEU A 167 -11.30 -8.80 1.56
C LEU A 167 -11.19 -9.72 2.78
N MET A 168 -11.15 -11.04 2.60
CA MET A 168 -10.96 -11.99 3.71
C MET A 168 -9.61 -11.77 4.43
N PHE A 169 -8.55 -11.48 3.67
CA PHE A 169 -7.23 -11.17 4.25
C PHE A 169 -7.26 -9.91 5.10
N ASN A 170 -7.85 -8.82 4.58
CA ASN A 170 -7.94 -7.54 5.29
C ASN A 170 -8.84 -7.59 6.53
N LYS A 171 -9.81 -8.52 6.54
CA LYS A 171 -10.71 -8.78 7.67
C LYS A 171 -10.22 -9.88 8.60
N GLU A 172 -8.99 -10.36 8.39
CA GLU A 172 -8.33 -11.39 9.20
C GLU A 172 -9.08 -12.74 9.22
N CYS A 173 -9.92 -13.03 8.21
CA CYS A 173 -10.63 -14.30 8.05
C CYS A 173 -9.73 -15.41 7.46
N THR A 174 -8.45 -15.40 7.77
CA THR A 174 -7.42 -16.23 7.12
C THR A 174 -7.30 -17.64 7.70
N ASP A 175 -7.93 -17.91 8.83
CA ASP A 175 -7.88 -19.22 9.49
C ASP A 175 -8.98 -20.18 8.97
N ASP A 176 -9.90 -19.64 8.15
CA ASP A 176 -11.00 -20.44 7.60
C ASP A 176 -10.58 -21.23 6.35
N PRO A 177 -11.03 -22.48 6.18
CA PRO A 177 -10.75 -23.29 4.98
C PRO A 177 -11.17 -22.61 3.67
N MET A 178 -12.21 -21.76 3.68
CA MET A 178 -12.65 -21.04 2.50
C MET A 178 -11.59 -20.06 2.01
N PHE A 179 -10.90 -19.36 2.94
CA PHE A 179 -9.78 -18.52 2.56
C PHE A 179 -8.68 -19.31 1.85
N GLN A 180 -8.34 -20.50 2.34
CA GLN A 180 -7.32 -21.34 1.70
C GLN A 180 -7.71 -21.73 0.27
N LYS A 181 -8.98 -22.12 0.04
CA LYS A 181 -9.51 -22.44 -1.30
C LYS A 181 -9.42 -21.25 -2.27
N LEU A 182 -9.83 -20.08 -1.81
CA LEU A 182 -9.75 -18.82 -2.59
C LEU A 182 -8.30 -18.47 -2.90
N PHE A 183 -7.41 -18.56 -1.93
CA PHE A 183 -6.00 -18.25 -2.10
C PHE A 183 -5.30 -19.22 -3.09
N GLU A 184 -5.58 -20.52 -3.03
CA GLU A 184 -5.10 -21.50 -4.00
C GLU A 184 -5.63 -21.21 -5.41
N ALA A 185 -6.90 -20.82 -5.53
CA ALA A 185 -7.48 -20.39 -6.80
C ALA A 185 -6.76 -19.14 -7.33
N GLN A 186 -6.48 -18.13 -6.48
CA GLN A 186 -5.73 -16.94 -6.87
C GLN A 186 -4.32 -17.28 -7.37
N LEU A 187 -3.56 -18.09 -6.64
CA LEU A 187 -2.21 -18.48 -7.05
C LEU A 187 -2.18 -19.21 -8.39
N ARG A 188 -3.24 -19.97 -8.71
CA ARG A 188 -3.36 -20.70 -9.98
C ARG A 188 -3.74 -19.77 -11.13
N LEU A 189 -4.63 -18.80 -10.90
CA LEU A 189 -5.17 -17.90 -11.93
C LEU A 189 -4.26 -16.69 -12.17
N ASP A 190 -3.75 -16.10 -11.10
CA ASP A 190 -2.95 -14.87 -11.12
C ASP A 190 -1.86 -14.91 -10.04
N PRO A 191 -0.71 -15.53 -10.31
CA PRO A 191 0.42 -15.57 -9.37
C PRO A 191 1.13 -14.22 -9.28
N SER A 192 0.40 -13.18 -8.89
CA SER A 192 0.85 -11.79 -8.80
C SER A 192 1.70 -11.51 -7.55
N ALA A 193 2.34 -10.33 -7.54
CA ALA A 193 3.09 -9.85 -6.37
C ALA A 193 2.22 -9.82 -5.10
N ASP A 194 0.97 -9.35 -5.20
CA ASP A 194 0.04 -9.28 -4.08
C ASP A 194 -0.30 -10.69 -3.55
N ALA A 195 -0.51 -11.69 -4.44
CA ALA A 195 -0.74 -13.08 -4.03
C ALA A 195 0.43 -13.63 -3.21
N TYR A 196 1.67 -13.41 -3.65
CA TYR A 196 2.86 -13.81 -2.89
C TYR A 196 3.04 -13.03 -1.58
N VAL A 197 2.61 -11.76 -1.50
CA VAL A 197 2.59 -11.01 -0.23
C VAL A 197 1.61 -11.64 0.76
N TYR A 198 0.44 -12.05 0.30
CA TYR A 198 -0.54 -12.75 1.15
C TYR A 198 0.03 -14.09 1.64
N GLY A 199 0.55 -14.92 0.73
CA GLY A 199 1.17 -16.20 1.08
C GLY A 199 2.30 -16.07 2.08
N GLY A 200 3.23 -15.15 1.84
CA GLY A 200 4.32 -14.85 2.77
C GLY A 200 3.82 -14.37 4.14
N THR A 201 2.74 -13.58 4.18
CA THR A 201 2.16 -13.11 5.45
C THR A 201 1.53 -14.26 6.24
N LEU A 202 0.80 -15.16 5.57
CA LEU A 202 0.22 -16.36 6.19
C LEU A 202 1.30 -17.31 6.73
N LYS A 203 2.32 -17.59 5.92
CA LYS A 203 3.46 -18.42 6.35
C LYS A 203 4.15 -17.83 7.58
N MET A 204 4.29 -16.49 7.63
CA MET A 204 4.79 -15.81 8.84
C MET A 204 3.89 -16.03 10.06
N LYS A 205 2.57 -15.92 9.90
CA LYS A 205 1.59 -16.17 10.98
C LYS A 205 1.72 -17.59 11.51
N ASN A 206 1.93 -18.57 10.61
CA ASN A 206 2.06 -19.98 10.92
C ASN A 206 3.49 -20.40 11.35
N GLY A 207 4.41 -19.45 11.51
CA GLY A 207 5.80 -19.72 11.94
C GLY A 207 6.75 -20.18 10.83
N ASP A 208 6.29 -20.44 9.62
CA ASP A 208 7.14 -20.78 8.47
C ASP A 208 7.82 -19.52 7.91
N THR A 209 8.85 -19.08 8.61
CA THR A 209 9.60 -17.87 8.22
C THR A 209 10.39 -18.07 6.93
N SER A 210 10.86 -19.29 6.65
CA SER A 210 11.64 -19.57 5.44
C SER A 210 10.77 -19.53 4.20
N GLY A 211 9.62 -20.18 4.22
CA GLY A 211 8.64 -20.11 3.15
C GLY A 211 8.08 -18.70 2.94
N ALA A 212 7.87 -17.95 4.04
CA ALA A 212 7.46 -16.56 3.95
C ALA A 212 8.47 -15.66 3.23
N LEU A 213 9.78 -15.81 3.53
CA LEU A 213 10.83 -15.06 2.85
C LEU A 213 10.91 -15.40 1.36
N ALA A 214 10.75 -16.68 1.00
CA ALA A 214 10.70 -17.08 -0.41
C ALA A 214 9.53 -16.44 -1.17
N ASP A 215 8.33 -16.39 -0.57
CA ASP A 215 7.18 -15.73 -1.16
C ASP A 215 7.40 -14.21 -1.29
N PHE A 216 7.95 -13.55 -0.27
CA PHE A 216 8.26 -12.11 -0.36
C PHE A 216 9.33 -11.80 -1.40
N ASP A 217 10.35 -12.66 -1.57
CA ASP A 217 11.34 -12.49 -2.64
C ASP A 217 10.70 -12.65 -4.02
N LYS A 218 9.76 -13.61 -4.16
CA LYS A 218 8.98 -13.75 -5.39
C LYS A 218 8.12 -12.53 -5.66
N ALA A 219 7.42 -12.02 -4.62
CA ALA A 219 6.65 -10.78 -4.71
C ALA A 219 7.53 -9.60 -5.16
N LEU A 220 8.73 -9.43 -4.59
CA LEU A 220 9.68 -8.40 -4.97
C LEU A 220 10.15 -8.51 -6.43
N SER A 221 10.27 -9.74 -6.94
CA SER A 221 10.66 -9.97 -8.34
C SER A 221 9.57 -9.58 -9.33
N LEU A 222 8.31 -9.72 -8.94
CA LEU A 222 7.13 -9.46 -9.78
C LEU A 222 6.65 -8.00 -9.67
N GLU A 223 6.88 -7.34 -8.53
CA GLU A 223 6.37 -5.99 -8.28
C GLU A 223 7.10 -4.94 -9.14
N THR A 224 6.34 -4.18 -9.90
CA THR A 224 6.83 -3.08 -10.75
C THR A 224 6.61 -1.71 -10.14
N ASN A 225 5.59 -1.56 -9.29
CA ASN A 225 5.34 -0.31 -8.59
C ASN A 225 6.40 -0.08 -7.51
N LYS A 226 7.18 1.00 -7.67
CA LYS A 226 8.31 1.31 -6.79
C LYS A 226 7.90 1.48 -5.32
N GLU A 227 6.74 2.08 -5.05
CA GLU A 227 6.26 2.29 -3.68
C GLU A 227 5.87 0.96 -3.02
N LYS A 228 5.09 0.12 -3.72
CA LYS A 228 4.74 -1.22 -3.24
C LYS A 228 5.99 -2.07 -3.03
N LYS A 229 6.92 -2.06 -3.99
CA LYS A 229 8.21 -2.75 -3.89
C LYS A 229 9.00 -2.34 -2.65
N SER A 230 9.06 -1.04 -2.37
CA SER A 230 9.68 -0.50 -1.16
C SER A 230 9.01 -1.02 0.12
N LYS A 231 7.67 -1.05 0.17
CA LYS A 231 6.92 -1.57 1.32
C LYS A 231 7.18 -3.06 1.56
N ILE A 232 7.20 -3.87 0.50
CA ILE A 232 7.50 -5.32 0.59
C ILE A 232 8.95 -5.52 1.09
N ALA A 233 9.93 -4.85 0.50
CA ALA A 233 11.33 -4.95 0.89
C ALA A 233 11.54 -4.53 2.36
N TYR A 234 10.89 -3.46 2.81
CA TYR A 234 10.92 -3.04 4.21
C TYR A 234 10.32 -4.11 5.16
N LYS A 235 9.21 -4.73 4.77
CA LYS A 235 8.60 -5.84 5.54
C LYS A 235 9.59 -6.99 5.72
N VAL A 236 10.27 -7.41 4.63
CA VAL A 236 11.30 -8.45 4.68
C VAL A 236 12.49 -8.04 5.57
N ALA A 237 12.90 -6.78 5.51
CA ALA A 237 13.95 -6.25 6.37
C ALA A 237 13.60 -6.36 7.86
N VAL A 238 12.37 -6.00 8.23
CA VAL A 238 11.87 -6.10 9.62
C VAL A 238 11.84 -7.57 10.09
N ILE A 239 11.41 -8.50 9.24
CA ILE A 239 11.40 -9.94 9.54
C ILE A 239 12.82 -10.43 9.83
N ASN A 240 13.78 -10.11 8.96
CA ASN A 240 15.18 -10.50 9.14
C ASN A 240 15.82 -9.87 10.38
N LYS A 241 15.44 -8.63 10.73
CA LYS A 241 15.85 -8.03 12.01
C LYS A 241 15.38 -8.86 13.21
N ARG A 242 14.10 -9.27 13.21
CA ARG A 242 13.54 -10.11 14.29
C ARG A 242 14.24 -11.47 14.41
N LYS A 243 14.67 -12.03 13.28
CA LYS A 243 15.49 -13.27 13.25
C LYS A 243 16.95 -13.07 13.72
N GLY A 244 17.38 -11.85 13.99
CA GLY A 244 18.77 -11.53 14.30
C GLY A 244 19.70 -11.47 13.07
N SER A 245 19.18 -11.66 11.85
CA SER A 245 19.95 -11.62 10.60
C SER A 245 20.21 -10.17 10.16
N LYS A 246 21.06 -9.46 10.92
CA LYS A 246 21.29 -8.01 10.77
C LYS A 246 21.75 -7.61 9.37
N SER A 247 22.69 -8.35 8.77
CA SER A 247 23.21 -8.07 7.42
C SER A 247 22.14 -8.20 6.34
N THR A 248 21.36 -9.29 6.40
CA THR A 248 20.23 -9.51 5.47
C THR A 248 19.16 -8.45 5.67
N SER A 249 18.83 -8.11 6.91
CA SER A 249 17.88 -7.03 7.24
C SER A 249 18.31 -5.71 6.60
N ARG A 250 19.59 -5.33 6.71
CA ARG A 250 20.13 -4.12 6.07
C ARG A 250 20.02 -4.19 4.55
N SER A 251 20.34 -5.33 3.94
CA SER A 251 20.24 -5.50 2.49
C SER A 251 18.83 -5.23 1.97
N TYR A 252 17.80 -5.78 2.64
CA TYR A 252 16.42 -5.52 2.25
C TYR A 252 15.96 -4.10 2.60
N ALA A 253 16.42 -3.52 3.70
CA ALA A 253 16.16 -2.11 3.99
C ALA A 253 16.77 -1.19 2.93
N GLN A 254 17.96 -1.52 2.40
CA GLN A 254 18.57 -0.80 1.29
C GLN A 254 17.75 -0.96 0.01
N LYS A 255 17.28 -2.18 -0.33
CA LYS A 255 16.35 -2.38 -1.47
C LYS A 255 15.07 -1.55 -1.34
N ALA A 256 14.58 -1.37 -0.11
CA ALA A 256 13.41 -0.51 0.15
C ALA A 256 13.73 0.97 -0.16
N ILE A 257 14.91 1.45 0.23
CA ILE A 257 15.39 2.82 -0.06
C ILE A 257 15.60 2.99 -1.57
N ASP A 258 16.23 2.01 -2.23
CA ASP A 258 16.51 2.07 -3.67
C ASP A 258 15.22 2.14 -4.49
N ALA A 259 14.17 1.44 -4.04
CA ALA A 259 12.84 1.51 -4.66
C ALA A 259 12.10 2.82 -4.36
N ASN A 260 12.23 3.35 -3.14
CA ASN A 260 11.64 4.62 -2.72
C ASN A 260 12.54 5.34 -1.72
N GLN A 261 13.27 6.35 -2.19
CA GLN A 261 14.22 7.14 -1.38
C GLN A 261 13.54 7.92 -0.23
N SER A 262 12.23 8.13 -0.28
CA SER A 262 11.46 8.77 0.80
C SER A 262 11.02 7.80 1.91
N ASN A 263 11.41 6.53 1.85
CA ASN A 263 11.08 5.56 2.89
C ASN A 263 11.94 5.78 4.16
N GLY A 264 11.62 6.81 4.94
CA GLY A 264 12.34 7.16 6.17
C GLY A 264 12.39 6.03 7.21
N ARG A 265 11.38 5.15 7.23
CA ARG A 265 11.37 3.97 8.13
C ARG A 265 12.51 2.99 7.83
N ALA A 266 12.89 2.83 6.56
CA ALA A 266 14.00 1.98 6.17
C ALA A 266 15.34 2.55 6.66
N TYR A 267 15.54 3.86 6.60
CA TYR A 267 16.72 4.53 7.17
C TYR A 267 16.78 4.37 8.70
N LEU A 268 15.66 4.54 9.42
CA LEU A 268 15.62 4.31 10.88
C LEU A 268 15.91 2.86 11.24
N LEU A 269 15.45 1.91 10.43
CA LEU A 269 15.79 0.49 10.63
C LEU A 269 17.28 0.27 10.50
N ILE A 270 17.95 0.80 9.47
CA ILE A 270 19.40 0.71 9.29
C ILE A 270 20.14 1.39 10.44
N ALA A 271 19.69 2.57 10.86
CA ALA A 271 20.25 3.28 12.02
C ALA A 271 20.23 2.40 13.28
N ASN A 272 19.11 1.76 13.55
CA ASN A 272 18.97 0.84 14.69
C ASN A 272 19.87 -0.39 14.56
N LEU A 273 19.98 -0.99 13.37
CA LEU A 273 20.87 -2.12 13.12
C LEU A 273 22.33 -1.75 13.40
N TYR A 274 22.78 -0.56 12.99
CA TYR A 274 24.12 -0.07 13.26
C TYR A 274 24.34 0.15 14.78
N ALA A 275 23.42 0.85 15.44
CA ALA A 275 23.51 1.10 16.87
C ALA A 275 23.56 -0.19 17.71
N THR A 276 22.76 -1.20 17.33
CA THR A 276 22.75 -2.52 18.02
C THR A 276 23.93 -3.41 17.67
N SER A 277 24.79 -3.01 16.74
CA SER A 277 26.00 -3.72 16.35
C SER A 277 27.28 -3.02 16.82
N ALA A 278 27.17 -1.98 17.62
CA ALA A 278 28.32 -1.22 18.10
C ALA A 278 29.38 -2.12 18.80
N ASN A 279 28.95 -3.08 19.62
CA ASN A 279 29.82 -3.99 20.29
C ASN A 279 30.51 -5.03 19.39
N ASP A 280 29.87 -5.33 18.25
CA ASP A 280 30.34 -6.35 17.30
C ASP A 280 31.28 -5.74 16.23
N CYS A 281 31.36 -4.42 16.15
CA CYS A 281 31.95 -3.70 15.00
C CYS A 281 33.13 -2.79 15.36
N GLY A 282 33.78 -3.02 16.44
CA GLY A 282 34.99 -2.27 16.82
C GLY A 282 35.89 -3.11 17.74
N SER A 283 37.21 -2.92 17.66
CA SER A 283 38.19 -3.58 18.49
C SER A 283 38.38 -2.83 19.81
N THR A 284 38.37 -1.51 19.75
CA THR A 284 38.52 -0.62 20.91
C THR A 284 37.19 -0.06 21.38
N THR A 285 37.12 0.41 22.61
CA THR A 285 35.95 1.13 23.13
C THR A 285 35.61 2.35 22.29
N PHE A 286 36.63 3.05 21.78
CA PHE A 286 36.43 4.20 20.90
C PHE A 286 35.74 3.80 19.60
N GLU A 287 36.25 2.78 18.91
CA GLU A 287 35.66 2.29 17.65
C GLU A 287 34.24 1.78 17.84
N LYS A 288 33.95 1.03 18.88
CA LYS A 288 32.62 0.58 19.25
C LYS A 288 31.65 1.76 19.40
N ARG A 289 32.07 2.80 20.10
CA ARG A 289 31.29 4.00 20.31
C ARG A 289 31.16 4.86 19.04
N ALA A 290 32.18 4.86 18.16
CA ALA A 290 32.14 5.57 16.88
C ALA A 290 31.00 5.07 15.94
N MET A 291 30.55 3.81 16.10
CA MET A 291 29.40 3.26 15.37
C MET A 291 28.12 4.08 15.59
N TYR A 292 27.95 4.70 16.76
CA TYR A 292 26.78 5.53 17.04
C TYR A 292 26.74 6.81 16.21
N TRP A 293 27.87 7.35 15.75
CA TRP A 293 27.86 8.44 14.78
C TRP A 293 27.25 7.97 13.45
N LYS A 294 27.68 6.80 12.97
CA LYS A 294 27.11 6.22 11.72
C LYS A 294 25.61 5.94 11.85
N ALA A 295 25.16 5.46 13.01
CA ALA A 295 23.74 5.27 13.30
C ALA A 295 22.98 6.61 13.33
N ALA A 296 23.57 7.66 13.94
CA ALA A 296 22.97 8.98 14.00
C ALA A 296 22.83 9.61 12.60
N ASP A 297 23.80 9.39 11.71
CA ASP A 297 23.73 9.91 10.32
C ASP A 297 22.57 9.27 9.55
N MET A 298 22.38 7.96 9.67
CA MET A 298 21.23 7.28 9.07
C MET A 298 19.89 7.77 9.66
N ALA A 299 19.84 8.00 10.98
CA ALA A 299 18.65 8.54 11.62
C ALA A 299 18.33 9.97 11.15
N ARG A 300 19.34 10.85 10.98
CA ARG A 300 19.16 12.19 10.41
C ARG A 300 18.58 12.12 8.99
N GLN A 301 19.11 11.21 8.18
CA GLN A 301 18.62 11.01 6.82
C GLN A 301 17.15 10.61 6.81
N ALA A 302 16.70 9.77 7.74
CA ALA A 302 15.29 9.40 7.86
C ALA A 302 14.36 10.60 8.03
N GLY A 303 14.68 11.50 8.97
CA GLY A 303 13.87 12.71 9.19
C GLY A 303 13.95 13.73 8.06
N ARG A 304 15.04 13.71 7.28
CA ARG A 304 15.21 14.57 6.11
C ARG A 304 14.35 14.14 4.94
N VAL A 305 14.27 12.83 4.68
CA VAL A 305 13.51 12.27 3.54
C VAL A 305 12.03 12.05 3.86
N ASP A 306 11.69 11.93 5.14
CA ASP A 306 10.32 11.75 5.62
C ASP A 306 10.06 12.67 6.82
N PRO A 307 9.53 13.89 6.57
CA PRO A 307 9.24 14.84 7.64
C PRO A 307 8.26 14.33 8.70
N SER A 308 7.41 13.36 8.39
CA SER A 308 6.49 12.75 9.36
C SER A 308 7.23 11.99 10.48
N LEU A 309 8.48 11.60 10.23
CA LEU A 309 9.35 10.92 11.18
C LEU A 309 10.33 11.87 11.90
N SER A 310 10.22 13.19 11.73
CA SER A 310 11.17 14.16 12.29
C SER A 310 11.35 14.02 13.81
N GLY A 311 10.27 13.82 14.55
CA GLY A 311 10.29 13.58 16.00
C GLY A 311 11.05 12.31 16.37
N SER A 312 10.69 11.17 15.78
CA SER A 312 11.34 9.87 16.01
C SER A 312 12.82 9.89 15.58
N SER A 313 13.09 10.55 14.46
CA SER A 313 14.47 10.74 13.95
C SER A 313 15.32 11.54 14.92
N SER A 314 14.84 12.69 15.39
CA SER A 314 15.55 13.54 16.35
C SER A 314 15.81 12.81 17.67
N GLN A 315 14.84 12.08 18.18
CA GLN A 315 14.97 11.26 19.37
C GLN A 315 16.06 10.17 19.20
N ALA A 316 16.06 9.48 18.05
CA ALA A 316 17.06 8.46 17.74
C ALA A 316 18.47 9.09 17.64
N VAL A 317 18.61 10.22 16.93
CA VAL A 317 19.87 10.97 16.81
C VAL A 317 20.42 11.32 18.18
N ASN A 318 19.62 11.94 19.04
CA ASN A 318 20.04 12.33 20.37
C ASN A 318 20.47 11.14 21.23
N SER A 319 19.72 10.04 21.19
CA SER A 319 20.04 8.80 21.88
C SER A 319 21.36 8.19 21.40
N TYR A 320 21.64 8.23 20.11
CA TYR A 320 22.89 7.70 19.55
C TYR A 320 24.09 8.60 19.86
N LEU A 321 23.92 9.91 19.72
CA LEU A 321 25.00 10.87 20.03
C LEU A 321 25.40 10.83 21.52
N ALA A 322 24.47 10.61 22.42
CA ALA A 322 24.77 10.43 23.86
C ALA A 322 25.66 9.19 24.14
N LYS A 323 25.65 8.20 23.25
CA LYS A 323 26.47 6.98 23.35
C LYS A 323 27.76 7.06 22.52
N ALA A 324 27.88 8.01 21.63
CA ALA A 324 29.10 8.23 20.83
C ALA A 324 30.30 8.64 21.70
N PRO A 325 31.55 8.61 21.17
CA PRO A 325 32.70 9.11 21.88
C PRO A 325 32.54 10.55 22.36
N SER A 326 32.85 10.82 23.63
CA SER A 326 32.87 12.18 24.18
C SER A 326 34.05 13.00 23.64
N LYS A 327 34.02 14.32 23.84
CA LYS A 327 35.15 15.19 23.47
C LYS A 327 36.46 14.76 24.16
N GLU A 328 36.38 14.36 25.42
CA GLU A 328 37.56 13.84 26.19
C GLU A 328 38.09 12.55 25.56
N MET A 329 37.21 11.64 25.14
CA MET A 329 37.62 10.42 24.44
C MET A 329 38.26 10.73 23.07
N ILE A 330 37.72 11.69 22.31
CA ILE A 330 38.29 12.13 21.03
C ILE A 330 39.70 12.68 21.25
N PHE A 331 39.85 13.56 22.26
CA PHE A 331 41.13 14.15 22.60
C PHE A 331 42.15 13.12 23.02
N SER A 332 41.84 12.29 24.04
CA SER A 332 42.74 11.30 24.60
C SER A 332 43.15 10.20 23.60
N SER A 333 42.31 9.87 22.64
CA SER A 333 42.61 8.92 21.57
C SER A 333 43.44 9.52 20.42
N GLY A 334 43.57 10.84 20.34
CA GLY A 334 44.23 11.52 19.22
C GLY A 334 43.52 11.34 17.88
N MET A 335 42.20 11.07 17.89
CA MET A 335 41.41 10.73 16.72
C MET A 335 40.66 11.91 16.09
N ALA A 336 40.75 13.11 16.65
CA ALA A 336 40.09 14.31 16.13
C ALA A 336 40.34 14.50 14.61
N GLY A 337 39.29 14.66 13.83
CA GLY A 337 39.33 14.84 12.37
C GLY A 337 39.75 13.59 11.56
N LYS A 338 40.16 12.51 12.21
CA LYS A 338 40.53 11.25 11.55
C LYS A 338 39.30 10.40 11.20
N THR A 339 39.51 9.28 10.52
CA THR A 339 38.45 8.36 10.11
C THR A 339 38.57 7.04 10.88
N VAL A 340 37.41 6.54 11.36
CA VAL A 340 37.28 5.19 11.92
C VAL A 340 36.62 4.32 10.86
N SER A 341 37.27 3.20 10.51
CA SER A 341 36.74 2.21 9.55
C SER A 341 36.20 1.00 10.29
N PHE A 342 35.14 0.39 9.78
CA PHE A 342 34.49 -0.77 10.37
C PHE A 342 34.71 -2.00 9.49
N SER A 343 35.40 -3.01 10.02
CA SER A 343 35.69 -4.28 9.33
C SER A 343 34.59 -5.32 9.45
N CYS A 344 33.53 -5.03 10.23
CA CYS A 344 32.39 -5.92 10.40
C CYS A 344 31.41 -5.87 9.22
N TRP A 345 30.28 -6.58 9.32
CA TRP A 345 29.21 -6.61 8.32
C TRP A 345 28.62 -5.23 7.96
N VAL A 346 28.76 -4.23 8.84
CA VAL A 346 28.33 -2.85 8.59
C VAL A 346 29.20 -2.20 7.51
N GLY A 347 30.49 -2.40 7.59
CA GLY A 347 31.47 -1.83 6.66
C GLY A 347 31.51 -0.31 6.63
N GLY A 348 32.35 0.22 5.74
CA GLY A 348 32.53 1.66 5.56
C GLY A 348 33.20 2.33 6.74
N SER A 349 33.08 3.65 6.84
CA SER A 349 33.76 4.47 7.84
C SER A 349 32.90 5.61 8.34
N VAL A 350 33.37 6.29 9.38
CA VAL A 350 32.81 7.53 9.91
C VAL A 350 33.94 8.52 10.20
N LYS A 351 33.73 9.80 9.89
CA LYS A 351 34.68 10.86 10.25
C LYS A 351 34.46 11.27 11.70
N VAL A 352 35.54 11.27 12.48
CA VAL A 352 35.53 11.74 13.88
C VAL A 352 35.38 13.28 13.86
N PRO A 353 34.50 13.87 14.66
CA PRO A 353 34.37 15.31 14.78
C PRO A 353 35.72 15.96 15.18
N SER A 354 35.95 17.19 14.69
CA SER A 354 37.02 18.04 15.24
C SER A 354 36.66 18.50 16.65
N LEU A 355 37.66 18.79 17.46
CA LEU A 355 37.47 19.28 18.82
C LEU A 355 37.04 20.75 18.86
#